data_b49e3926284138b2650deac30f4510a4
#
_entry.id   b49e3926284138b2650deac30f4510a4
#
_cell.length_a   1.000
_cell.length_b   1.000
_cell.length_c   1.000
_cell.angle_alpha   90.00
_cell.angle_beta   90.00
_cell.angle_gamma   90.00
#
_symmetry.space_group_name_H-M   'P 1'
#
loop_
_entity.id
_entity.type
_entity.pdbx_description
1 polymer ?
#
loop_
_entity_poly.entity_id
_entity_poly.type
_entity_poly.pdbx_seq_one_letter_code
_entity_poly.pdbx_strand_id
1 'polypeptide(L)'
;GTTTYTYDKAGNLVSSTDEEGRTDTYAYDKAGNLTTSKDALGYTVSMKYDLNGNLVSSTDENGNTSTMTYDGNGNMTSVSDAKGNITAMKYDSTDNLEQTVDALKGKTTYEYDSQGNSTKMTDALGNAYSYVYDKEGNNTSIILPTGDKVLMEYDAIGQLVKCTDAQGLVITYQYDGAGNLIHSSDNGGNSMDYTYDGAGNVL
;
A
#
# COMPACT_ATOMS: atom_id res chain seq x y z
N GLY A 1 2.56 -34.29 -11.80
CA GLY A 1 3.35 -33.66 -12.86
C GLY A 1 4.57 -32.95 -12.29
N THR A 2 5.48 -32.56 -13.14
CA THR A 2 6.73 -31.92 -12.72
C THR A 2 6.89 -30.59 -13.44
N THR A 3 7.07 -29.51 -12.69
CA THR A 3 7.45 -28.19 -13.24
C THR A 3 8.97 -28.13 -13.30
N THR A 4 9.53 -27.67 -14.41
CA THR A 4 10.96 -27.47 -14.60
C THR A 4 11.31 -26.00 -14.68
N TYR A 5 12.46 -25.64 -14.11
CA TYR A 5 12.96 -24.28 -14.05
C TYR A 5 14.37 -24.24 -14.63
N THR A 6 14.69 -23.19 -15.39
CA THR A 6 16.06 -22.94 -15.84
C THR A 6 16.53 -21.58 -15.38
N TYR A 7 17.81 -21.47 -15.11
CA TYR A 7 18.42 -20.26 -14.55
C TYR A 7 19.64 -19.85 -15.36
N ASP A 8 19.93 -18.57 -15.41
CA ASP A 8 21.17 -18.07 -15.98
C ASP A 8 22.36 -18.28 -15.02
N LYS A 9 23.56 -17.83 -15.44
CA LYS A 9 24.78 -17.94 -14.63
C LYS A 9 24.75 -17.07 -13.36
N ALA A 10 23.91 -16.05 -13.31
CA ALA A 10 23.74 -15.15 -12.17
C ALA A 10 22.68 -15.68 -11.19
N GLY A 11 21.96 -16.76 -11.56
CA GLY A 11 20.89 -17.34 -10.74
C GLY A 11 19.50 -16.78 -11.01
N ASN A 12 19.32 -15.96 -12.04
CA ASN A 12 18.01 -15.47 -12.43
C ASN A 12 17.20 -16.55 -13.16
N LEU A 13 15.91 -16.70 -12.86
CA LEU A 13 15.00 -17.62 -13.54
C LEU A 13 14.77 -17.16 -14.98
N VAL A 14 15.21 -17.94 -15.98
CA VAL A 14 15.04 -17.59 -17.41
C VAL A 14 13.92 -18.36 -18.08
N SER A 15 13.49 -19.49 -17.54
CA SER A 15 12.26 -20.15 -17.98
C SER A 15 11.64 -21.04 -16.90
N SER A 16 10.31 -21.20 -17.01
CA SER A 16 9.50 -22.12 -16.22
C SER A 16 8.61 -22.91 -17.16
N THR A 17 8.66 -24.25 -17.12
CA THR A 17 7.81 -25.13 -17.95
C THR A 17 6.96 -26.00 -17.03
N ASP A 18 5.65 -25.94 -17.17
CA ASP A 18 4.70 -26.74 -16.38
C ASP A 18 4.58 -28.19 -16.92
N GLU A 19 3.74 -28.98 -16.26
CA GLU A 19 3.50 -30.38 -16.60
C GLU A 19 2.81 -30.60 -17.95
N GLU A 20 2.11 -29.57 -18.46
CA GLU A 20 1.50 -29.59 -19.81
C GLU A 20 2.45 -29.08 -20.91
N GLY A 21 3.69 -28.73 -20.54
CA GLY A 21 4.71 -28.25 -21.49
C GLY A 21 4.57 -26.78 -21.84
N ARG A 22 3.74 -25.99 -21.12
CA ARG A 22 3.61 -24.56 -21.30
C ARG A 22 4.80 -23.87 -20.67
N THR A 23 5.47 -23.02 -21.44
CA THR A 23 6.73 -22.41 -21.02
C THR A 23 6.62 -20.90 -20.95
N ASP A 24 6.88 -20.36 -19.79
CA ASP A 24 7.12 -18.94 -19.57
C ASP A 24 8.61 -18.63 -19.66
N THR A 25 8.96 -17.47 -20.18
CA THR A 25 10.37 -17.03 -20.32
C THR A 25 10.59 -15.64 -19.77
N TYR A 26 11.81 -15.42 -19.27
CA TYR A 26 12.18 -14.17 -18.57
C TYR A 26 13.55 -13.70 -19.06
N ALA A 27 13.71 -12.40 -19.22
CA ALA A 27 14.99 -11.78 -19.54
C ALA A 27 15.31 -10.66 -18.56
N TYR A 28 16.60 -10.46 -18.31
CA TYR A 28 17.09 -9.53 -17.31
C TYR A 28 18.16 -8.60 -17.92
N ASP A 29 18.31 -7.42 -17.35
CA ASP A 29 19.45 -6.55 -17.65
C ASP A 29 20.71 -7.02 -16.90
N LYS A 30 21.82 -6.28 -17.07
CA LYS A 30 23.09 -6.59 -16.41
C LYS A 30 23.08 -6.40 -14.90
N ALA A 31 22.13 -5.64 -14.38
CA ALA A 31 21.93 -5.39 -12.94
C ALA A 31 21.02 -6.45 -12.29
N GLY A 32 20.40 -7.35 -13.09
CA GLY A 32 19.48 -8.36 -12.62
C GLY A 32 18.01 -7.92 -12.58
N ASN A 33 17.68 -6.77 -13.14
CA ASN A 33 16.29 -6.31 -13.23
C ASN A 33 15.56 -7.04 -14.35
N LEU A 34 14.34 -7.51 -14.12
CA LEU A 34 13.50 -8.18 -15.10
C LEU A 34 13.08 -7.21 -16.22
N THR A 35 13.57 -7.42 -17.44
CA THR A 35 13.26 -6.55 -18.59
C THR A 35 12.14 -7.08 -19.47
N THR A 36 11.91 -8.40 -19.46
CA THR A 36 10.87 -9.02 -20.26
C THR A 36 10.35 -10.25 -19.55
N SER A 37 9.03 -10.41 -19.54
CA SER A 37 8.32 -11.63 -19.18
C SER A 37 7.43 -12.01 -20.36
N LYS A 38 7.52 -13.25 -20.82
CA LYS A 38 6.67 -13.80 -21.88
C LYS A 38 6.06 -15.09 -21.42
N ASP A 39 4.73 -15.18 -21.46
CA ASP A 39 4.01 -16.39 -21.10
C ASP A 39 3.98 -17.44 -22.22
N ALA A 40 3.46 -18.62 -21.89
CA ALA A 40 3.33 -19.73 -22.83
C ALA A 40 2.40 -19.45 -24.03
N LEU A 41 1.52 -18.46 -23.95
CA LEU A 41 0.64 -18.01 -25.03
C LEU A 41 1.31 -16.98 -25.94
N GLY A 42 2.49 -16.47 -25.54
CA GLY A 42 3.26 -15.49 -26.28
C GLY A 42 3.01 -14.05 -25.87
N TYR A 43 2.14 -13.79 -24.89
CA TYR A 43 1.94 -12.47 -24.33
C TYR A 43 3.19 -11.98 -23.63
N THR A 44 3.57 -10.74 -23.92
CA THR A 44 4.84 -10.20 -23.47
C THR A 44 4.64 -8.91 -22.71
N VAL A 45 5.21 -8.84 -21.51
CA VAL A 45 5.36 -7.63 -20.71
C VAL A 45 6.81 -7.17 -20.78
N SER A 46 7.06 -5.88 -21.02
CA SER A 46 8.40 -5.30 -21.12
C SER A 46 8.60 -4.20 -20.09
N MET A 47 9.76 -4.15 -19.47
CA MET A 47 10.11 -3.21 -18.40
C MET A 47 11.45 -2.55 -18.71
N LYS A 48 11.60 -1.26 -18.33
CA LYS A 48 12.84 -0.52 -18.42
C LYS A 48 13.12 0.16 -17.08
N TYR A 49 14.39 0.23 -16.74
CA TYR A 49 14.86 0.77 -15.48
C TYR A 49 15.88 1.87 -15.72
N ASP A 50 15.99 2.79 -14.77
CA ASP A 50 17.08 3.76 -14.73
C ASP A 50 18.37 3.12 -14.14
N LEU A 51 19.42 3.92 -14.01
CA LEU A 51 20.71 3.45 -13.46
C LEU A 51 20.66 3.09 -11.97
N ASN A 52 19.64 3.55 -11.25
CA ASN A 52 19.41 3.25 -9.83
C ASN A 52 18.52 2.00 -9.64
N GLY A 53 18.00 1.42 -10.72
CA GLY A 53 17.09 0.27 -10.67
C GLY A 53 15.62 0.65 -10.52
N ASN A 54 15.24 1.91 -10.63
CA ASN A 54 13.84 2.33 -10.60
C ASN A 54 13.15 2.01 -11.93
N LEU A 55 11.93 1.48 -11.88
CA LEU A 55 11.14 1.16 -13.08
C LEU A 55 10.65 2.45 -13.76
N VAL A 56 11.20 2.79 -14.92
CA VAL A 56 10.84 4.01 -15.65
C VAL A 56 9.82 3.78 -16.78
N SER A 57 9.61 2.53 -17.19
CA SER A 57 8.61 2.18 -18.20
C SER A 57 8.17 0.74 -18.06
N SER A 58 6.86 0.49 -18.21
CA SER A 58 6.29 -0.84 -18.33
C SER A 58 5.32 -0.86 -19.49
N THR A 59 5.46 -1.86 -20.39
CA THR A 59 4.53 -2.10 -21.50
C THR A 59 3.84 -3.43 -21.27
N ASP A 60 2.51 -3.43 -21.23
CA ASP A 60 1.72 -4.63 -21.04
C ASP A 60 1.61 -5.47 -22.32
N GLU A 61 0.95 -6.61 -22.22
CA GLU A 61 0.72 -7.56 -23.31
C GLU A 61 -0.09 -6.99 -24.49
N ASN A 62 -0.85 -5.91 -24.26
CA ASN A 62 -1.65 -5.22 -25.26
C ASN A 62 -0.89 -4.05 -25.92
N GLY A 63 0.37 -3.82 -25.52
CA GLY A 63 1.20 -2.73 -25.99
C GLY A 63 0.93 -1.39 -25.27
N ASN A 64 0.13 -1.37 -24.22
CA ASN A 64 -0.08 -0.17 -23.42
C ASN A 64 1.17 0.13 -22.58
N THR A 65 1.71 1.32 -22.71
CA THR A 65 2.92 1.72 -22.00
C THR A 65 2.61 2.76 -20.93
N SER A 66 3.00 2.44 -19.71
CA SER A 66 3.07 3.39 -18.59
C SER A 66 4.50 3.83 -18.36
N THR A 67 4.70 5.09 -17.97
CA THR A 67 6.03 5.65 -17.65
C THR A 67 6.04 6.27 -16.27
N MET A 68 7.19 6.19 -15.60
CA MET A 68 7.42 6.71 -14.25
C MET A 68 8.66 7.57 -14.23
N THR A 69 8.65 8.60 -13.37
CA THR A 69 9.82 9.44 -13.09
C THR A 69 10.09 9.48 -11.60
N TYR A 70 11.33 9.70 -11.23
CA TYR A 70 11.80 9.68 -9.84
C TYR A 70 12.69 10.89 -9.55
N ASP A 71 12.74 11.28 -8.30
CA ASP A 71 13.71 12.25 -7.82
C ASP A 71 15.08 11.60 -7.50
N GLY A 72 16.02 12.38 -6.98
CA GLY A 72 17.35 11.89 -6.61
C GLY A 72 17.38 10.93 -5.42
N ASN A 73 16.32 10.89 -4.61
CA ASN A 73 16.18 9.99 -3.47
C ASN A 73 15.48 8.68 -3.85
N GLY A 74 14.93 8.58 -5.08
CA GLY A 74 14.19 7.42 -5.56
C GLY A 74 12.67 7.51 -5.32
N ASN A 75 12.15 8.65 -4.89
CA ASN A 75 10.71 8.86 -4.73
C ASN A 75 10.06 9.07 -6.11
N MET A 76 8.95 8.40 -6.39
CA MET A 76 8.23 8.53 -7.67
C MET A 76 7.60 9.93 -7.78
N THR A 77 8.05 10.74 -8.73
CA THR A 77 7.54 12.11 -8.95
C THR A 77 6.41 12.18 -9.96
N SER A 78 6.29 11.19 -10.84
CA SER A 78 5.12 11.06 -11.70
C SER A 78 4.92 9.64 -12.21
N VAL A 79 3.67 9.32 -12.54
CA VAL A 79 3.29 8.17 -13.34
C VAL A 79 2.35 8.64 -14.46
N SER A 80 2.61 8.18 -15.69
CA SER A 80 1.71 8.37 -16.83
C SER A 80 1.17 7.01 -17.30
N ASP A 81 -0.13 6.91 -17.48
CA ASP A 81 -0.72 5.73 -18.09
C ASP A 81 -0.58 5.76 -19.63
N ALA A 82 -0.98 4.67 -20.30
CA ALA A 82 -0.91 4.55 -21.75
C ALA A 82 -1.83 5.52 -22.52
N LYS A 83 -2.78 6.15 -21.85
CA LYS A 83 -3.64 7.20 -22.42
C LYS A 83 -3.06 8.59 -22.24
N GLY A 84 -1.92 8.71 -21.56
CA GLY A 84 -1.29 9.98 -21.25
C GLY A 84 -1.87 10.69 -20.01
N ASN A 85 -2.67 10.02 -19.21
CA ASN A 85 -3.10 10.56 -17.93
C ASN A 85 -1.93 10.56 -16.97
N ILE A 86 -1.59 11.71 -16.43
CA ILE A 86 -0.45 11.88 -15.53
C ILE A 86 -0.94 12.14 -14.11
N THR A 87 -0.43 11.37 -13.17
CA THR A 87 -0.46 11.69 -11.74
C THR A 87 0.92 12.15 -11.32
N ALA A 88 1.02 13.34 -10.75
CA ALA A 88 2.26 13.89 -10.22
C ALA A 88 2.28 13.83 -8.70
N MET A 89 3.47 13.62 -8.13
CA MET A 89 3.72 13.51 -6.69
C MET A 89 4.85 14.47 -6.31
N LYS A 90 4.73 15.08 -5.14
CA LYS A 90 5.75 15.94 -4.55
C LYS A 90 6.00 15.50 -3.12
N TYR A 91 7.24 15.53 -2.72
CA TYR A 91 7.71 15.12 -1.40
C TYR A 91 8.34 16.30 -0.67
N ASP A 92 8.32 16.26 0.65
CA ASP A 92 9.03 17.20 1.50
C ASP A 92 10.54 16.83 1.62
N SER A 93 11.28 17.57 2.42
CA SER A 93 12.73 17.34 2.62
C SER A 93 13.08 16.07 3.40
N THR A 94 12.08 15.39 3.94
CA THR A 94 12.18 14.13 4.71
C THR A 94 11.54 12.96 3.98
N ASP A 95 11.30 13.12 2.67
CA ASP A 95 10.71 12.13 1.76
C ASP A 95 9.25 11.75 2.09
N ASN A 96 8.53 12.57 2.87
CA ASN A 96 7.09 12.38 3.05
C ASN A 96 6.33 12.95 1.85
N LEU A 97 5.28 12.26 1.39
CA LEU A 97 4.43 12.70 0.28
C LEU A 97 3.65 13.97 0.66
N GLU A 98 4.07 15.14 0.16
CA GLU A 98 3.42 16.43 0.44
C GLU A 98 2.16 16.66 -0.40
N GLN A 99 2.17 16.16 -1.64
CA GLN A 99 1.11 16.45 -2.59
C GLN A 99 1.00 15.38 -3.69
N THR A 100 -0.24 15.10 -4.08
CA THR A 100 -0.53 14.46 -5.38
C THR A 100 -1.37 15.40 -6.25
N VAL A 101 -1.18 15.30 -7.58
CA VAL A 101 -2.03 15.98 -8.57
C VAL A 101 -2.43 14.94 -9.60
N ASP A 102 -3.72 14.66 -9.69
CA ASP A 102 -4.26 13.69 -10.64
C ASP A 102 -4.33 14.24 -12.08
N ALA A 103 -4.72 13.40 -13.03
CA ALA A 103 -4.84 13.78 -14.44
C ALA A 103 -5.90 14.85 -14.71
N LEU A 104 -6.89 15.01 -13.84
CA LEU A 104 -7.93 16.04 -13.91
C LEU A 104 -7.53 17.32 -13.18
N LYS A 105 -6.29 17.39 -12.69
CA LYS A 105 -5.73 18.49 -11.88
C LYS A 105 -6.31 18.58 -10.47
N GLY A 106 -6.99 17.54 -10.02
CA GLY A 106 -7.38 17.39 -8.63
C GLY A 106 -6.12 17.29 -7.75
N LYS A 107 -6.07 18.11 -6.72
CA LYS A 107 -4.91 18.22 -5.82
C LYS A 107 -5.25 17.68 -4.45
N THR A 108 -4.52 16.68 -3.97
CA THR A 108 -4.54 16.21 -2.58
C THR A 108 -3.24 16.60 -1.90
N THR A 109 -3.32 17.14 -0.69
CA THR A 109 -2.15 17.55 0.11
C THR A 109 -2.12 16.84 1.45
N TYR A 110 -0.92 16.66 1.98
CA TYR A 110 -0.65 16.01 3.25
C TYR A 110 0.28 16.88 4.09
N GLU A 111 0.06 16.89 5.40
CA GLU A 111 0.92 17.53 6.38
C GLU A 111 1.35 16.49 7.41
N TYR A 112 2.56 16.63 7.94
CA TYR A 112 3.16 15.65 8.86
C TYR A 112 3.70 16.33 10.11
N ASP A 113 3.79 15.57 11.20
CA ASP A 113 4.53 15.98 12.38
C ASP A 113 6.03 15.65 12.23
N SER A 114 6.81 15.98 13.26
CA SER A 114 8.26 15.72 13.27
C SER A 114 8.64 14.24 13.35
N GLN A 115 7.69 13.35 13.65
CA GLN A 115 7.88 11.90 13.68
C GLN A 115 7.50 11.23 12.34
N GLY A 116 6.93 11.99 11.38
CA GLY A 116 6.46 11.48 10.10
C GLY A 116 5.03 10.97 10.12
N ASN A 117 4.27 11.19 11.19
CA ASN A 117 2.85 10.87 11.22
C ASN A 117 2.06 11.90 10.42
N SER A 118 1.16 11.46 9.53
CA SER A 118 0.29 12.37 8.77
C SER A 118 -0.70 13.06 9.71
N THR A 119 -0.59 14.38 9.87
CA THR A 119 -1.47 15.18 10.75
C THR A 119 -2.66 15.75 10.03
N LYS A 120 -2.59 15.86 8.69
CA LYS A 120 -3.69 16.37 7.88
C LYS A 120 -3.62 15.88 6.45
N MET A 121 -4.78 15.59 5.88
CA MET A 121 -4.99 15.38 4.45
C MET A 121 -6.07 16.34 3.96
N THR A 122 -5.86 16.99 2.81
CA THR A 122 -6.91 17.78 2.15
C THR A 122 -7.09 17.23 0.74
N ASP A 123 -8.30 16.80 0.41
CA ASP A 123 -8.62 16.22 -0.90
C ASP A 123 -8.80 17.30 -1.99
N ALA A 124 -9.01 16.84 -3.22
CA ALA A 124 -9.20 17.71 -4.39
C ALA A 124 -10.46 18.59 -4.34
N LEU A 125 -11.41 18.28 -3.48
CA LEU A 125 -12.64 19.05 -3.25
C LEU A 125 -12.47 20.05 -2.10
N GLY A 126 -11.32 20.05 -1.40
CA GLY A 126 -11.04 20.89 -0.26
C GLY A 126 -11.52 20.29 1.07
N ASN A 127 -11.98 19.04 1.10
CA ASN A 127 -12.33 18.36 2.34
C ASN A 127 -11.04 18.07 3.12
N ALA A 128 -10.97 18.56 4.36
CA ALA A 128 -9.82 18.37 5.22
C ALA A 128 -10.11 17.35 6.32
N TYR A 129 -9.23 16.37 6.44
CA TYR A 129 -9.17 15.39 7.51
C TYR A 129 -7.97 15.72 8.38
N SER A 130 -8.13 15.72 9.70
CA SER A 130 -7.00 15.90 10.63
C SER A 130 -6.86 14.69 11.54
N TYR A 131 -5.63 14.37 11.89
CA TYR A 131 -5.28 13.18 12.67
C TYR A 131 -4.48 13.62 13.90
N VAL A 132 -4.79 13.02 15.04
CA VAL A 132 -4.09 13.28 16.30
C VAL A 132 -3.48 11.96 16.79
N TYR A 133 -2.24 12.03 17.23
CA TYR A 133 -1.49 10.88 17.70
C TYR A 133 -1.08 11.06 19.16
N ASP A 134 -0.94 9.94 19.87
CA ASP A 134 -0.26 9.94 21.16
C ASP A 134 1.27 9.91 20.98
N LYS A 135 2.00 9.90 22.08
CA LYS A 135 3.48 9.88 22.07
C LYS A 135 4.08 8.56 21.57
N GLU A 136 3.30 7.49 21.55
CA GLU A 136 3.66 6.18 21.01
C GLU A 136 3.41 6.07 19.50
N GLY A 137 2.73 7.08 18.88
CA GLY A 137 2.39 7.11 17.46
C GLY A 137 1.05 6.46 17.12
N ASN A 138 0.23 6.10 18.12
CA ASN A 138 -1.12 5.59 17.87
C ASN A 138 -2.06 6.74 17.51
N ASN A 139 -2.89 6.58 16.47
CA ASN A 139 -3.88 7.58 16.08
C ASN A 139 -5.05 7.61 17.09
N THR A 140 -5.16 8.68 17.88
CA THR A 140 -6.18 8.81 18.94
C THR A 140 -7.43 9.56 18.47
N SER A 141 -7.35 10.30 17.35
CA SER A 141 -8.52 11.01 16.81
C SER A 141 -8.39 11.26 15.31
N ILE A 142 -9.49 11.07 14.60
CA ILE A 142 -9.69 11.55 13.22
C ILE A 142 -10.78 12.60 13.26
N ILE A 143 -10.47 13.81 12.77
CA ILE A 143 -11.43 14.90 12.62
C ILE A 143 -11.86 14.92 11.14
N LEU A 144 -13.14 14.71 10.91
CA LEU A 144 -13.75 14.68 9.58
C LEU A 144 -13.93 16.12 9.02
N PRO A 145 -14.13 16.29 7.70
CA PRO A 145 -14.39 17.62 7.11
C PRO A 145 -15.62 18.34 7.68
N THR A 146 -16.57 17.61 8.23
CA THR A 146 -17.75 18.13 8.95
C THR A 146 -17.43 18.71 10.31
N GLY A 147 -16.23 18.41 10.86
CA GLY A 147 -15.83 18.72 12.23
C GLY A 147 -16.15 17.60 13.23
N ASP A 148 -16.88 16.58 12.81
CA ASP A 148 -17.15 15.39 13.62
C ASP A 148 -15.86 14.61 13.87
N LYS A 149 -15.85 13.81 14.96
CA LYS A 149 -14.64 13.11 15.40
C LYS A 149 -14.90 11.60 15.51
N VAL A 150 -13.92 10.83 15.05
CA VAL A 150 -13.73 9.44 15.47
C VAL A 150 -12.64 9.45 16.54
N LEU A 151 -12.88 8.77 17.66
CA LEU A 151 -11.93 8.70 18.78
C LEU A 151 -11.48 7.25 18.99
N MET A 152 -10.21 7.05 19.26
CA MET A 152 -9.60 5.76 19.50
C MET A 152 -8.79 5.78 20.80
N GLU A 153 -8.95 4.73 21.60
CA GLU A 153 -8.19 4.53 22.84
C GLU A 153 -7.42 3.21 22.75
N TYR A 154 -6.19 3.21 23.23
CA TYR A 154 -5.29 2.08 23.15
C TYR A 154 -4.81 1.66 24.54
N ASP A 155 -4.48 0.40 24.70
CA ASP A 155 -3.84 -0.09 25.91
C ASP A 155 -2.32 0.24 25.92
N ALA A 156 -1.64 -0.19 26.98
CA ALA A 156 -0.21 0.10 27.19
C ALA A 156 0.72 -0.56 26.16
N ILE A 157 0.24 -1.52 25.37
CA ILE A 157 0.98 -2.20 24.31
C ILE A 157 0.51 -1.84 22.90
N GLY A 158 -0.37 -0.82 22.76
CA GLY A 158 -0.83 -0.27 21.50
C GLY A 158 -2.00 -1.02 20.86
N GLN A 159 -2.72 -1.88 21.58
CA GLN A 159 -3.94 -2.52 21.09
C GLN A 159 -5.13 -1.58 21.23
N LEU A 160 -5.96 -1.45 20.18
CA LEU A 160 -7.17 -0.63 20.20
C LEU A 160 -8.21 -1.24 21.16
N VAL A 161 -8.48 -0.56 22.28
CA VAL A 161 -9.46 -1.04 23.28
C VAL A 161 -10.81 -0.36 23.18
N LYS A 162 -10.89 0.80 22.49
CA LYS A 162 -12.16 1.50 22.30
C LYS A 162 -12.12 2.38 21.05
N CYS A 163 -13.23 2.36 20.32
CA CYS A 163 -13.47 3.29 19.21
C CYS A 163 -14.82 3.97 19.42
N THR A 164 -14.89 5.28 19.20
CA THR A 164 -16.14 6.04 19.16
C THR A 164 -16.26 6.69 17.80
N ASP A 165 -17.29 6.35 17.03
CA ASP A 165 -17.51 6.94 15.72
C ASP A 165 -18.10 8.36 15.80
N ALA A 166 -18.23 8.98 14.65
CA ALA A 166 -18.78 10.34 14.51
C ALA A 166 -20.26 10.48 14.92
N GLN A 167 -21.01 9.38 15.02
CA GLN A 167 -22.41 9.33 15.43
C GLN A 167 -22.57 8.98 16.92
N GLY A 168 -21.46 8.70 17.62
CA GLY A 168 -21.48 8.33 19.05
C GLY A 168 -21.65 6.84 19.31
N LEU A 169 -21.55 5.98 18.27
CA LEU A 169 -21.43 4.55 18.48
C LEU A 169 -20.08 4.27 19.13
N VAL A 170 -20.12 3.62 20.28
CA VAL A 170 -18.92 3.19 21.02
C VAL A 170 -18.75 1.69 20.86
N ILE A 171 -17.58 1.27 20.41
CA ILE A 171 -17.18 -0.15 20.36
C ILE A 171 -15.99 -0.34 21.27
N THR A 172 -16.05 -1.39 22.09
CA THR A 172 -14.93 -1.79 22.96
C THR A 172 -14.39 -3.16 22.55
N TYR A 173 -13.10 -3.37 22.80
CA TYR A 173 -12.38 -4.58 22.39
C TYR A 173 -11.59 -5.14 23.58
N GLN A 174 -11.51 -6.47 23.67
CA GLN A 174 -10.70 -7.16 24.68
C GLN A 174 -9.85 -8.22 23.97
N TYR A 175 -8.64 -8.38 24.48
CA TYR A 175 -7.63 -9.26 23.89
C TYR A 175 -7.12 -10.26 24.92
N ASP A 176 -6.71 -11.42 24.45
CA ASP A 176 -5.97 -12.38 25.30
C ASP A 176 -4.50 -11.98 25.47
N GLY A 177 -3.75 -12.74 26.27
CA GLY A 177 -2.33 -12.50 26.50
C GLY A 177 -1.42 -12.71 25.28
N ALA A 178 -1.92 -13.30 24.20
CA ALA A 178 -1.25 -13.46 22.92
C ALA A 178 -1.57 -12.34 21.92
N GLY A 179 -2.52 -11.45 22.27
CA GLY A 179 -2.98 -10.35 21.42
C GLY A 179 -4.13 -10.68 20.50
N ASN A 180 -4.78 -11.83 20.65
CA ASN A 180 -5.95 -12.19 19.86
C ASN A 180 -7.20 -11.48 20.43
N LEU A 181 -8.05 -10.91 19.57
CA LEU A 181 -9.33 -10.30 19.96
C LEU A 181 -10.27 -11.38 20.49
N ILE A 182 -10.64 -11.34 21.78
CA ILE A 182 -11.52 -12.34 22.40
C ILE A 182 -12.96 -11.86 22.61
N HIS A 183 -13.15 -10.53 22.66
CA HIS A 183 -14.48 -9.95 22.85
C HIS A 183 -14.57 -8.59 22.19
N SER A 184 -15.72 -8.28 21.57
CA SER A 184 -16.11 -6.92 21.19
C SER A 184 -17.54 -6.65 21.58
N SER A 185 -17.85 -5.41 21.98
CA SER A 185 -19.22 -5.01 22.30
C SER A 185 -19.46 -3.54 21.95
N ASP A 186 -20.70 -3.20 21.61
CA ASP A 186 -21.09 -1.82 21.34
C ASP A 186 -22.07 -1.27 22.40
N ASN A 187 -22.24 0.06 22.41
CA ASN A 187 -23.22 0.71 23.29
C ASN A 187 -24.69 0.54 22.83
N GLY A 188 -24.93 -0.13 21.71
CA GLY A 188 -26.25 -0.56 21.24
C GLY A 188 -26.70 -1.90 21.82
N GLY A 189 -25.81 -2.59 22.58
CA GLY A 189 -26.08 -3.89 23.21
C GLY A 189 -25.69 -5.09 22.37
N ASN A 190 -25.01 -4.91 21.23
CA ASN A 190 -24.46 -6.03 20.46
C ASN A 190 -23.10 -6.42 21.04
N SER A 191 -22.81 -7.73 21.03
CA SER A 191 -21.49 -8.26 21.42
C SER A 191 -21.14 -9.48 20.61
N MET A 192 -19.83 -9.75 20.49
CA MET A 192 -19.27 -10.90 19.80
C MET A 192 -18.07 -11.44 20.58
N ASP A 193 -18.05 -12.75 20.78
CA ASP A 193 -16.96 -13.47 21.41
C ASP A 193 -16.21 -14.29 20.35
N TYR A 194 -14.90 -14.39 20.49
CA TYR A 194 -14.01 -15.12 19.59
C TYR A 194 -13.20 -16.15 20.36
N THR A 195 -13.06 -17.32 19.78
CA THR A 195 -12.20 -18.38 20.31
C THR A 195 -11.22 -18.84 19.22
N TYR A 196 -10.07 -19.33 19.65
CA TYR A 196 -8.96 -19.66 18.74
C TYR A 196 -8.43 -21.06 19.03
N ASP A 197 -7.95 -21.72 17.99
CA ASP A 197 -7.16 -22.95 18.14
C ASP A 197 -5.72 -22.61 18.59
N GLY A 198 -4.91 -23.64 18.89
CA GLY A 198 -3.51 -23.47 19.31
C GLY A 198 -2.58 -22.90 18.22
N ALA A 199 -3.04 -22.78 16.98
CA ALA A 199 -2.36 -22.15 15.85
C ALA A 199 -2.83 -20.71 15.59
N GLY A 200 -3.82 -20.19 16.37
CA GLY A 200 -4.34 -18.84 16.25
C GLY A 200 -5.45 -18.68 15.20
N ASN A 201 -6.03 -19.77 14.69
CA ASN A 201 -7.19 -19.70 13.79
C ASN A 201 -8.48 -19.54 14.59
N VAL A 202 -9.41 -18.70 14.13
CA VAL A 202 -10.74 -18.52 14.73
C VAL A 202 -11.53 -19.82 14.62
N LEU A 203 -12.18 -20.25 15.72
CA LEU A 203 -13.02 -21.44 15.81
C LEU A 203 -14.49 -21.14 15.56
#